data_f32711f93abb7b40a508a8aded98d622
#
_entry.id   f32711f93abb7b40a508a8aded98d622
#
_cell.length_a   1.000
_cell.length_b   1.000
_cell.length_c   1.000
_cell.angle_alpha   90.00
_cell.angle_beta   90.00
_cell.angle_gamma   90.00
#
_symmetry.space_group_name_H-M   'P 1'
#
loop_
_entity.id
_entity.type
_entity.pdbx_description
1 polymer ?
#
loop_
_entity_poly.entity_id
_entity_poly.type
_entity_poly.pdbx_seq_one_letter_code
_entity_poly.pdbx_strand_id
1 'polypeptide(L)'
;MTSIEGRHCPEVPGTDRVQRALRHHAFLLKLIVVGLVTIFELFAARGGHAQNWLAPAYSTGVMLGPTKARGAVIWSHGRSADAEDFEAPTPPFMAKLRDGGWDTFRFNRLRAKDKLKESATALVQHAHQLKQQGYAQVALAGQSFGAFLSLIGADASGEIDAVIATAPAAFGTYSDHYDTWRANATELYPLLSRVRRAHVMLFYFHGDEFDPGGRGERSRDILADRHLGYVVIDQPRQLATHWAASTPLFARLYGDCILAFLEPKGFAPDAQCKGGTYWAAAAPSRLAGLH
;
A
#
# COMPACT_ATOMS: atom_id res chain seq x y z
N MET A 1 -0.16 -93.90 -24.92
CA MET A 1 0.08 -93.31 -26.24
C MET A 1 -1.26 -92.77 -26.76
N THR A 2 -1.58 -91.47 -26.63
CA THR A 2 -2.52 -90.82 -27.48
C THR A 2 -2.39 -89.29 -27.14
N SER A 3 -1.95 -88.53 -28.14
CA SER A 3 -1.71 -87.13 -28.19
C SER A 3 -3.05 -86.40 -28.17
N ILE A 4 -3.18 -85.36 -27.36
CA ILE A 4 -4.36 -84.45 -27.37
C ILE A 4 -3.89 -83.18 -28.04
N GLU A 5 -4.42 -82.92 -29.23
CA GLU A 5 -4.30 -81.67 -30.01
C GLU A 5 -4.92 -80.49 -29.32
N GLY A 6 -4.14 -79.42 -29.25
CA GLY A 6 -4.61 -78.17 -28.73
C GLY A 6 -5.61 -77.48 -29.68
N ARG A 7 -6.76 -77.13 -29.18
CA ARG A 7 -7.75 -76.27 -29.87
C ARG A 7 -7.35 -74.83 -29.83
N HIS A 8 -7.07 -74.24 -30.99
CA HIS A 8 -6.96 -72.82 -31.18
C HIS A 8 -8.32 -72.12 -30.94
N CYS A 9 -8.39 -71.18 -30.02
CA CYS A 9 -9.52 -70.24 -29.92
C CYS A 9 -9.34 -69.13 -30.98
N PRO A 10 -10.38 -68.78 -31.75
CA PRO A 10 -10.27 -67.68 -32.69
C PRO A 10 -10.29 -66.33 -31.93
N GLU A 11 -9.30 -65.47 -32.20
CA GLU A 11 -9.27 -64.09 -31.78
C GLU A 11 -10.47 -63.35 -32.40
N VAL A 12 -11.21 -62.63 -31.55
CA VAL A 12 -12.34 -61.78 -31.97
C VAL A 12 -11.81 -60.46 -32.53
N PRO A 13 -11.90 -60.23 -33.87
CA PRO A 13 -11.39 -58.98 -34.46
C PRO A 13 -12.40 -57.86 -34.22
N GLY A 14 -12.25 -57.06 -33.18
CA GLY A 14 -13.15 -55.93 -32.94
C GLY A 14 -12.76 -55.02 -31.75
N THR A 15 -12.00 -55.54 -30.81
CA THR A 15 -11.71 -54.82 -29.55
C THR A 15 -10.75 -53.65 -29.71
N ASP A 16 -9.87 -53.71 -30.70
CA ASP A 16 -8.82 -52.67 -30.90
C ASP A 16 -9.36 -51.36 -31.48
N ARG A 17 -10.42 -51.44 -32.31
CA ARG A 17 -11.06 -50.23 -32.86
C ARG A 17 -11.87 -49.46 -31.81
N VAL A 18 -12.56 -50.18 -30.94
CA VAL A 18 -13.38 -49.56 -29.86
C VAL A 18 -12.47 -48.91 -28.81
N GLN A 19 -11.35 -49.57 -28.47
CA GLN A 19 -10.39 -49.00 -27.53
C GLN A 19 -9.66 -47.77 -28.10
N ARG A 20 -9.35 -47.71 -29.38
CA ARG A 20 -8.78 -46.50 -30.02
C ARG A 20 -9.79 -45.37 -30.06
N ALA A 21 -11.05 -45.63 -30.38
CA ALA A 21 -12.09 -44.64 -30.38
C ALA A 21 -12.33 -44.03 -28.98
N LEU A 22 -12.31 -44.85 -27.93
CA LEU A 22 -12.46 -44.39 -26.54
C LEU A 22 -11.26 -43.56 -26.08
N ARG A 23 -10.04 -43.91 -26.48
CA ARG A 23 -8.83 -43.11 -26.18
C ARG A 23 -8.84 -41.76 -26.90
N HIS A 24 -9.32 -41.71 -28.16
CA HIS A 24 -9.48 -40.45 -28.90
C HIS A 24 -10.54 -39.52 -28.25
N HIS A 25 -11.69 -40.08 -27.82
CA HIS A 25 -12.71 -39.30 -27.14
C HIS A 25 -12.25 -38.78 -25.78
N ALA A 26 -11.53 -39.57 -24.99
CA ALA A 26 -10.95 -39.14 -23.71
C ALA A 26 -9.88 -38.06 -23.90
N PHE A 27 -9.10 -38.13 -24.99
CA PHE A 27 -8.10 -37.08 -25.28
C PHE A 27 -8.75 -35.75 -25.73
N LEU A 28 -9.77 -35.83 -26.60
CA LEU A 28 -10.56 -34.66 -27.02
C LEU A 28 -11.30 -33.99 -25.85
N LEU A 29 -11.86 -34.78 -24.93
CA LEU A 29 -12.52 -34.27 -23.74
C LEU A 29 -11.55 -33.53 -22.82
N LYS A 30 -10.33 -34.05 -22.64
CA LYS A 30 -9.27 -33.38 -21.87
C LYS A 30 -8.82 -32.06 -22.51
N LEU A 31 -8.71 -32.00 -23.84
CA LEU A 31 -8.37 -30.75 -24.53
C LEU A 31 -9.48 -29.71 -24.42
N ILE A 32 -10.75 -30.13 -24.48
CA ILE A 32 -11.89 -29.22 -24.29
C ILE A 32 -11.94 -28.69 -22.85
N VAL A 33 -11.73 -29.52 -21.84
CA VAL A 33 -11.69 -29.11 -20.44
C VAL A 33 -10.53 -28.16 -20.16
N VAL A 34 -9.33 -28.45 -20.66
CA VAL A 34 -8.18 -27.55 -20.54
C VAL A 34 -8.43 -26.24 -21.26
N GLY A 35 -9.02 -26.27 -22.47
CA GLY A 35 -9.41 -25.06 -23.21
C GLY A 35 -10.44 -24.23 -22.49
N LEU A 36 -11.46 -24.84 -21.88
CA LEU A 36 -12.49 -24.15 -21.09
C LEU A 36 -11.94 -23.54 -19.79
N VAL A 37 -11.01 -24.24 -19.10
CA VAL A 37 -10.37 -23.70 -17.89
C VAL A 37 -9.49 -22.51 -18.25
N THR A 38 -8.69 -22.58 -19.31
CA THR A 38 -7.86 -21.44 -19.75
C THR A 38 -8.68 -20.26 -20.26
N ILE A 39 -9.82 -20.49 -20.93
CA ILE A 39 -10.74 -19.42 -21.32
C ILE A 39 -11.41 -18.81 -20.08
N PHE A 40 -11.79 -19.61 -19.11
CA PHE A 40 -12.40 -19.12 -17.86
C PHE A 40 -11.42 -18.28 -17.04
N GLU A 41 -10.14 -18.68 -16.96
CA GLU A 41 -9.10 -17.89 -16.32
C GLU A 41 -8.82 -16.58 -17.07
N LEU A 42 -8.83 -16.58 -18.41
CA LEU A 42 -8.71 -15.37 -19.23
C LEU A 42 -9.93 -14.43 -19.11
N PHE A 43 -11.13 -14.97 -18.92
CA PHE A 43 -12.34 -14.17 -18.66
C PHE A 43 -12.41 -13.70 -17.19
N ALA A 44 -11.98 -14.51 -16.23
CA ALA A 44 -11.86 -14.08 -14.83
C ALA A 44 -10.81 -12.97 -14.66
N ALA A 45 -9.72 -12.99 -15.43
CA ALA A 45 -8.73 -11.91 -15.46
C ALA A 45 -9.25 -10.62 -16.15
N ARG A 46 -10.34 -10.68 -16.95
CA ARG A 46 -10.97 -9.50 -17.59
C ARG A 46 -12.24 -9.03 -16.89
N GLY A 47 -12.76 -9.77 -15.94
CA GLY A 47 -14.02 -9.50 -15.26
C GLY A 47 -13.85 -8.83 -13.91
N GLY A 48 -13.57 -7.54 -13.89
CA GLY A 48 -13.60 -6.72 -12.70
C GLY A 48 -12.37 -5.86 -12.62
N HIS A 49 -12.40 -4.65 -13.18
CA HIS A 49 -11.52 -3.61 -12.66
C HIS A 49 -11.86 -3.48 -11.18
N ALA A 50 -11.03 -4.06 -10.32
CA ALA A 50 -11.15 -3.85 -8.90
C ALA A 50 -11.27 -2.34 -8.69
N GLN A 51 -12.21 -1.90 -7.87
CA GLN A 51 -12.45 -0.47 -7.62
C GLN A 51 -11.17 0.21 -7.15
N ASN A 52 -10.31 -0.56 -6.54
CA ASN A 52 -9.04 -0.16 -5.96
C ASN A 52 -8.02 -1.24 -6.30
N TRP A 53 -6.88 -0.85 -6.88
CA TRP A 53 -5.84 -1.80 -7.25
C TRP A 53 -4.44 -1.27 -6.93
N LEU A 54 -3.53 -2.19 -6.69
CA LEU A 54 -2.13 -1.91 -6.48
C LEU A 54 -1.36 -2.06 -7.80
N ALA A 55 -0.52 -1.09 -8.10
CA ALA A 55 0.36 -1.11 -9.26
C ALA A 55 1.76 -0.62 -8.87
N PRO A 56 2.84 -1.00 -9.56
CA PRO A 56 4.13 -0.35 -9.43
C PRO A 56 4.00 1.17 -9.58
N ALA A 57 4.69 1.94 -8.73
CA ALA A 57 4.60 3.40 -8.76
C ALA A 57 5.21 4.02 -10.02
N TYR A 58 6.07 3.28 -10.70
CA TYR A 58 6.76 3.68 -11.92
C TYR A 58 6.66 2.55 -12.95
N SER A 59 6.37 2.92 -14.20
CA SER A 59 6.32 1.99 -15.34
C SER A 59 7.70 1.51 -15.76
N THR A 60 8.74 2.30 -15.44
CA THR A 60 10.14 1.99 -15.72
C THR A 60 10.88 1.74 -14.42
N GLY A 61 11.63 0.67 -14.37
CA GLY A 61 12.37 0.25 -13.18
C GLY A 61 12.01 -1.17 -12.76
N VAL A 62 12.99 -1.86 -12.22
CA VAL A 62 12.82 -3.24 -11.75
C VAL A 62 12.40 -3.19 -10.29
N MET A 63 11.29 -3.85 -9.96
CA MET A 63 10.95 -4.15 -8.57
C MET A 63 11.98 -5.13 -8.01
N LEU A 64 12.51 -4.81 -6.84
CA LEU A 64 13.57 -5.62 -6.21
C LEU A 64 13.02 -6.94 -5.63
N GLY A 65 11.73 -6.93 -5.27
CA GLY A 65 11.07 -8.04 -4.60
C GLY A 65 11.41 -8.13 -3.11
N PRO A 66 10.64 -8.93 -2.36
CA PRO A 66 10.68 -8.94 -0.89
C PRO A 66 12.02 -9.40 -0.29
N THR A 67 12.82 -10.14 -1.05
CA THR A 67 14.14 -10.64 -0.59
C THR A 67 15.27 -9.64 -0.74
N LYS A 68 15.11 -8.63 -1.60
CA LYS A 68 16.16 -7.64 -1.90
C LYS A 68 15.77 -6.22 -1.51
N ALA A 69 14.47 -5.91 -1.55
CA ALA A 69 13.97 -4.61 -1.14
C ALA A 69 14.11 -4.43 0.39
N ARG A 70 14.38 -3.22 0.84
CA ARG A 70 14.32 -2.86 2.27
C ARG A 70 12.92 -3.02 2.84
N GLY A 71 11.92 -2.81 2.01
CA GLY A 71 10.50 -2.95 2.30
C GLY A 71 9.66 -2.49 1.12
N ALA A 72 8.36 -2.40 1.33
CA ALA A 72 7.38 -1.88 0.39
C ALA A 72 6.76 -0.57 0.90
N VAL A 73 6.58 0.40 0.01
CA VAL A 73 5.83 1.63 0.31
C VAL A 73 4.65 1.73 -0.64
N ILE A 74 3.45 1.87 -0.10
CA ILE A 74 2.22 2.08 -0.86
C ILE A 74 1.86 3.57 -0.83
N TRP A 75 1.88 4.21 -1.99
CA TRP A 75 1.42 5.58 -2.18
C TRP A 75 -0.07 5.63 -2.46
N SER A 76 -0.80 6.40 -1.67
CA SER A 76 -2.23 6.72 -1.83
C SER A 76 -2.40 8.17 -2.26
N HIS A 77 -2.91 8.39 -3.47
CA HIS A 77 -3.21 9.74 -3.99
C HIS A 77 -4.34 10.43 -3.23
N GLY A 78 -4.51 11.73 -3.42
CA GLY A 78 -5.64 12.50 -2.92
C GLY A 78 -6.97 12.11 -3.56
N ARG A 79 -7.97 12.97 -3.40
CA ARG A 79 -9.28 12.83 -4.04
C ARG A 79 -9.77 14.19 -4.50
N SER A 80 -9.76 14.42 -5.80
CA SER A 80 -10.33 15.61 -6.43
C SER A 80 -11.82 15.48 -6.64
N ALA A 81 -12.50 16.63 -6.79
CA ALA A 81 -13.93 16.63 -7.08
C ALA A 81 -14.24 16.27 -8.54
N ASP A 82 -13.35 16.59 -9.46
CA ASP A 82 -13.57 16.65 -10.91
C ASP A 82 -12.55 15.87 -11.75
N ALA A 83 -11.50 15.29 -11.15
CA ALA A 83 -10.45 14.56 -11.83
C ALA A 83 -10.24 13.15 -11.28
N GLU A 84 -9.65 12.26 -12.08
CA GLU A 84 -9.20 10.93 -11.67
C GLU A 84 -7.74 11.03 -11.17
N ASP A 85 -7.57 11.11 -9.85
CA ASP A 85 -6.25 11.35 -9.25
C ASP A 85 -5.25 10.19 -9.45
N PHE A 86 -5.71 8.98 -9.78
CA PHE A 86 -4.80 7.88 -10.10
C PHE A 86 -4.02 8.10 -11.41
N GLU A 87 -4.48 9.02 -12.28
CA GLU A 87 -3.78 9.40 -13.50
C GLU A 87 -2.66 10.43 -13.23
N ALA A 88 -2.72 11.12 -12.08
CA ALA A 88 -1.70 12.10 -11.69
C ALA A 88 -0.33 11.43 -11.50
N PRO A 89 0.78 12.15 -11.76
CA PRO A 89 2.12 11.61 -11.55
C PRO A 89 2.36 11.19 -10.10
N THR A 90 3.13 10.13 -9.91
CA THR A 90 3.65 9.78 -8.58
C THR A 90 4.55 10.90 -8.06
N PRO A 91 4.40 11.35 -6.81
CA PRO A 91 5.20 12.45 -6.26
C PRO A 91 6.70 12.17 -6.32
N PRO A 92 7.53 13.18 -6.60
CA PRO A 92 8.99 13.01 -6.77
C PRO A 92 9.71 12.38 -5.56
N PHE A 93 9.21 12.57 -4.33
CA PHE A 93 9.82 11.95 -3.15
C PHE A 93 9.74 10.42 -3.17
N MET A 94 8.73 9.84 -3.82
CA MET A 94 8.61 8.38 -3.98
C MET A 94 9.76 7.81 -4.83
N ALA A 95 10.30 8.59 -5.78
CA ALA A 95 11.50 8.19 -6.52
C ALA A 95 12.73 8.08 -5.59
N LYS A 96 12.86 8.98 -4.61
CA LYS A 96 13.92 8.88 -3.59
C LYS A 96 13.82 7.59 -2.79
N LEU A 97 12.61 7.14 -2.45
CA LEU A 97 12.41 5.89 -1.73
C LEU A 97 12.79 4.68 -2.59
N ARG A 98 12.36 4.67 -3.86
CA ARG A 98 12.76 3.65 -4.82
C ARG A 98 14.29 3.60 -4.97
N ASP A 99 14.93 4.73 -5.18
CA ASP A 99 16.38 4.84 -5.35
C ASP A 99 17.13 4.47 -4.06
N GLY A 100 16.48 4.60 -2.91
CA GLY A 100 16.92 4.12 -1.60
C GLY A 100 16.69 2.63 -1.34
N GLY A 101 16.20 1.87 -2.34
CA GLY A 101 16.05 0.41 -2.26
C GLY A 101 14.70 -0.06 -1.70
N TRP A 102 13.66 0.77 -1.74
CA TRP A 102 12.30 0.39 -1.41
C TRP A 102 11.51 0.07 -2.67
N ASP A 103 10.70 -0.99 -2.63
CA ASP A 103 9.71 -1.23 -3.67
C ASP A 103 8.52 -0.28 -3.46
N THR A 104 8.21 0.49 -4.49
CA THR A 104 7.19 1.53 -4.42
C THR A 104 5.98 1.17 -5.26
N PHE A 105 4.82 1.22 -4.64
CA PHE A 105 3.53 0.91 -5.24
C PHE A 105 2.61 2.13 -5.22
N ARG A 106 1.66 2.16 -6.15
CA ARG A 106 0.52 3.08 -6.14
C ARG A 106 -0.74 2.30 -5.79
N PHE A 107 -1.48 2.82 -4.86
CA PHE A 107 -2.86 2.40 -4.59
C PHE A 107 -3.80 3.29 -5.40
N ASN A 108 -4.21 2.79 -6.55
CA ASN A 108 -5.07 3.49 -7.49
C ASN A 108 -6.54 3.28 -7.12
N ARG A 109 -7.33 4.34 -7.13
CA ARG A 109 -8.74 4.34 -6.77
C ARG A 109 -9.54 5.13 -7.80
N LEU A 110 -10.67 4.58 -8.24
CA LEU A 110 -11.59 5.29 -9.14
C LEU A 110 -12.44 6.28 -8.33
N ARG A 111 -12.41 7.55 -8.67
CA ARG A 111 -13.10 8.66 -7.97
C ARG A 111 -14.57 8.36 -7.64
N ALA A 112 -15.32 7.84 -8.61
CA ALA A 112 -16.74 7.55 -8.46
C ALA A 112 -17.06 6.50 -7.37
N LYS A 113 -16.06 5.69 -6.99
CA LYS A 113 -16.21 4.58 -6.04
C LYS A 113 -15.29 4.73 -4.82
N ASP A 114 -14.53 5.83 -4.74
CA ASP A 114 -13.56 6.08 -3.69
C ASP A 114 -14.25 6.54 -2.39
N LYS A 115 -14.61 5.59 -1.58
CA LYS A 115 -15.22 5.81 -0.27
C LYS A 115 -14.22 5.52 0.84
N LEU A 116 -14.20 6.34 1.87
CA LEU A 116 -13.18 6.33 2.92
C LEU A 116 -13.00 4.95 3.56
N LYS A 117 -14.07 4.32 3.99
CA LYS A 117 -14.03 3.03 4.68
C LYS A 117 -13.61 1.88 3.75
N GLU A 118 -14.22 1.81 2.58
CA GLU A 118 -13.98 0.75 1.59
C GLU A 118 -12.55 0.83 1.04
N SER A 119 -12.08 2.05 0.74
CA SER A 119 -10.72 2.27 0.26
C SER A 119 -9.68 1.99 1.34
N ALA A 120 -9.94 2.36 2.60
CA ALA A 120 -9.05 2.01 3.71
C ALA A 120 -8.97 0.49 3.92
N THR A 121 -10.10 -0.22 3.84
CA THR A 121 -10.13 -1.68 3.95
C THR A 121 -9.30 -2.34 2.84
N ALA A 122 -9.46 -1.88 1.58
CA ALA A 122 -8.68 -2.40 0.46
C ALA A 122 -7.17 -2.10 0.61
N LEU A 123 -6.81 -0.90 1.10
CA LEU A 123 -5.41 -0.55 1.36
C LEU A 123 -4.77 -1.49 2.40
N VAL A 124 -5.50 -1.80 3.49
CA VAL A 124 -5.04 -2.75 4.52
C VAL A 124 -4.87 -4.16 3.93
N GLN A 125 -5.80 -4.60 3.08
CA GLN A 125 -5.69 -5.90 2.40
C GLN A 125 -4.44 -5.97 1.51
N HIS A 126 -4.13 -4.91 0.76
CA HIS A 126 -2.92 -4.85 -0.05
C HIS A 126 -1.64 -4.85 0.81
N ALA A 127 -1.64 -4.13 1.93
CA ALA A 127 -0.51 -4.15 2.86
C ALA A 127 -0.29 -5.56 3.44
N HIS A 128 -1.37 -6.24 3.83
CA HIS A 128 -1.33 -7.63 4.29
C HIS A 128 -0.78 -8.58 3.21
N GLN A 129 -1.23 -8.45 1.96
CA GLN A 129 -0.71 -9.22 0.83
C GLN A 129 0.80 -9.03 0.64
N LEU A 130 1.31 -7.80 0.77
CA LEU A 130 2.75 -7.54 0.68
C LEU A 130 3.52 -8.20 1.84
N LYS A 131 2.98 -8.18 3.07
CA LYS A 131 3.55 -8.94 4.20
C LYS A 131 3.58 -10.44 3.92
N GLN A 132 2.50 -11.00 3.38
CA GLN A 132 2.44 -12.43 2.99
C GLN A 132 3.44 -12.78 1.87
N GLN A 133 3.72 -11.84 0.95
CA GLN A 133 4.75 -12.00 -0.07
C GLN A 133 6.18 -11.98 0.50
N GLY A 134 6.35 -11.63 1.77
CA GLY A 134 7.63 -11.66 2.48
C GLY A 134 8.32 -10.30 2.63
N TYR A 135 7.65 -9.18 2.34
CA TYR A 135 8.23 -7.86 2.65
C TYR A 135 8.38 -7.68 4.17
N ALA A 136 9.61 -7.49 4.62
CA ALA A 136 9.93 -7.31 6.04
C ALA A 136 9.26 -6.06 6.63
N GLN A 137 9.18 -4.99 5.83
CA GLN A 137 8.55 -3.73 6.20
C GLN A 137 7.51 -3.32 5.15
N VAL A 138 6.36 -2.80 5.61
CA VAL A 138 5.32 -2.20 4.77
C VAL A 138 4.96 -0.84 5.35
N ALA A 139 5.22 0.21 4.57
CA ALA A 139 4.87 1.58 4.91
C ALA A 139 3.73 2.07 4.01
N LEU A 140 2.91 2.95 4.55
CA LEU A 140 1.89 3.68 3.82
C LEU A 140 2.31 5.13 3.66
N ALA A 141 2.17 5.67 2.47
CA ALA A 141 2.38 7.09 2.20
C ALA A 141 1.12 7.65 1.53
N GLY A 142 0.73 8.87 1.86
CA GLY A 142 -0.45 9.44 1.26
C GLY A 142 -0.51 10.96 1.33
N GLN A 143 -1.32 11.53 0.45
CA GLN A 143 -1.62 12.96 0.42
C GLN A 143 -3.11 13.16 0.55
N SER A 144 -3.52 14.19 1.32
CA SER A 144 -4.92 14.57 1.47
C SER A 144 -5.79 13.39 1.93
N PHE A 145 -6.76 12.98 1.12
CA PHE A 145 -7.61 11.81 1.36
C PHE A 145 -6.78 10.52 1.52
N GLY A 146 -5.72 10.36 0.70
CA GLY A 146 -4.80 9.22 0.80
C GLY A 146 -4.01 9.20 2.11
N ALA A 147 -3.73 10.37 2.71
CA ALA A 147 -3.12 10.47 4.03
C ALA A 147 -4.05 9.96 5.13
N PHE A 148 -5.34 10.29 5.06
CA PHE A 148 -6.36 9.72 5.96
C PHE A 148 -6.48 8.21 5.82
N LEU A 149 -6.51 7.69 4.58
CA LEU A 149 -6.52 6.23 4.34
C LEU A 149 -5.33 5.55 4.99
N SER A 150 -4.15 6.14 4.89
CA SER A 150 -2.92 5.61 5.48
C SER A 150 -2.99 5.57 7.02
N LEU A 151 -3.53 6.60 7.64
CA LEU A 151 -3.73 6.66 9.10
C LEU A 151 -4.81 5.68 9.57
N ILE A 152 -5.93 5.56 8.84
CA ILE A 152 -6.95 4.54 9.12
C ILE A 152 -6.35 3.13 9.01
N GLY A 153 -5.50 2.89 8.01
CA GLY A 153 -4.78 1.63 7.86
C GLY A 153 -3.92 1.31 9.08
N ALA A 154 -3.19 2.29 9.60
CA ALA A 154 -2.35 2.12 10.79
C ALA A 154 -3.15 1.92 12.10
N ASP A 155 -4.37 2.49 12.19
CA ASP A 155 -5.32 2.20 13.26
C ASP A 155 -5.88 0.76 13.13
N ALA A 156 -6.23 0.35 11.92
CA ALA A 156 -6.87 -0.94 11.67
C ALA A 156 -5.92 -2.14 11.74
N SER A 157 -4.64 -1.97 11.38
CA SER A 157 -3.68 -3.08 11.25
C SER A 157 -2.36 -2.84 11.99
N GLY A 158 -1.91 -3.85 12.73
CA GLY A 158 -0.57 -3.90 13.33
C GLY A 158 0.55 -4.32 12.35
N GLU A 159 0.24 -4.59 11.09
CA GLU A 159 1.22 -4.97 10.06
C GLU A 159 1.84 -3.77 9.34
N ILE A 160 1.28 -2.57 9.56
CA ILE A 160 1.83 -1.32 9.04
C ILE A 160 2.98 -0.88 9.94
N ASP A 161 4.17 -0.72 9.37
CA ASP A 161 5.37 -0.35 10.13
C ASP A 161 5.57 1.17 10.21
N ALA A 162 5.17 1.90 9.16
CA ALA A 162 5.27 3.37 9.13
C ALA A 162 4.16 4.01 8.29
N VAL A 163 3.82 5.25 8.62
CA VAL A 163 2.93 6.11 7.84
C VAL A 163 3.61 7.44 7.55
N ILE A 164 3.53 7.89 6.30
CA ILE A 164 3.93 9.21 5.84
C ILE A 164 2.66 9.90 5.34
N ALA A 165 2.10 10.80 6.13
CA ALA A 165 0.86 11.51 5.83
C ALA A 165 1.15 12.98 5.52
N THR A 166 0.86 13.41 4.28
CA THR A 166 1.08 14.78 3.83
C THR A 166 -0.25 15.49 3.64
N ALA A 167 -0.42 16.66 4.23
CA ALA A 167 -1.63 17.49 4.16
C ALA A 167 -2.93 16.67 4.38
N PRO A 168 -3.08 15.92 5.49
CA PRO A 168 -4.20 15.01 5.67
C PRO A 168 -5.54 15.76 5.68
N ALA A 169 -6.43 15.43 4.72
CA ALA A 169 -7.76 15.97 4.57
C ALA A 169 -8.69 14.95 3.89
N ALA A 170 -9.81 14.61 4.54
CA ALA A 170 -10.75 13.60 4.02
C ALA A 170 -12.18 14.14 3.87
N PHE A 171 -12.48 15.29 4.46
CA PHE A 171 -13.83 15.82 4.57
C PHE A 171 -13.93 17.21 3.94
N GLY A 172 -15.09 17.50 3.38
CA GLY A 172 -15.46 18.79 2.81
C GLY A 172 -15.17 18.91 1.32
N THR A 173 -15.52 20.08 0.81
CA THR A 173 -15.29 20.52 -0.56
C THR A 173 -14.55 21.86 -0.53
N TYR A 174 -14.01 22.29 -1.67
CA TYR A 174 -13.34 23.59 -1.78
C TYR A 174 -14.23 24.81 -1.44
N SER A 175 -15.55 24.65 -1.48
CA SER A 175 -16.52 25.70 -1.14
C SER A 175 -16.79 25.88 0.35
N ASP A 176 -16.44 24.89 1.19
CA ASP A 176 -16.86 24.83 2.60
C ASP A 176 -15.66 24.76 3.56
N HIS A 177 -14.61 25.53 3.32
CA HIS A 177 -13.30 25.42 4.00
C HIS A 177 -13.38 25.42 5.53
N TYR A 178 -14.24 26.24 6.15
CA TYR A 178 -14.29 26.31 7.60
C TYR A 178 -14.83 25.03 8.24
N ASP A 179 -15.93 24.50 7.73
CA ASP A 179 -16.51 23.25 8.22
C ASP A 179 -15.64 22.04 7.86
N THR A 180 -14.99 22.10 6.70
CA THR A 180 -14.00 21.13 6.25
C THR A 180 -12.83 21.00 7.22
N TRP A 181 -12.27 22.14 7.66
CA TRP A 181 -11.16 22.14 8.62
C TRP A 181 -11.59 21.50 9.95
N ARG A 182 -12.76 21.87 10.46
CA ARG A 182 -13.29 21.32 11.71
C ARG A 182 -13.48 19.81 11.62
N ALA A 183 -14.10 19.32 10.54
CA ALA A 183 -14.30 17.91 10.31
C ALA A 183 -12.97 17.14 10.21
N ASN A 184 -12.01 17.65 9.46
CA ASN A 184 -10.70 17.03 9.32
C ASN A 184 -9.95 16.95 10.64
N ALA A 185 -9.96 18.01 11.46
CA ALA A 185 -9.33 18.02 12.78
C ALA A 185 -10.00 17.03 13.75
N THR A 186 -11.34 17.04 13.80
CA THR A 186 -12.13 16.19 14.69
C THR A 186 -11.90 14.70 14.41
N GLU A 187 -11.78 14.31 13.14
CA GLU A 187 -11.57 12.91 12.76
C GLU A 187 -10.09 12.48 12.82
N LEU A 188 -9.17 13.41 12.58
CA LEU A 188 -7.73 13.12 12.58
C LEU A 188 -7.21 12.73 13.96
N TYR A 189 -7.55 13.48 14.99
CA TYR A 189 -6.98 13.28 16.33
C TYR A 189 -7.34 11.92 16.93
N PRO A 190 -8.57 11.43 16.87
CA PRO A 190 -8.88 10.07 17.27
C PRO A 190 -8.11 8.99 16.49
N LEU A 191 -7.87 9.18 15.19
CA LEU A 191 -7.05 8.25 14.41
C LEU A 191 -5.62 8.19 14.96
N LEU A 192 -4.98 9.34 15.16
CA LEU A 192 -3.62 9.40 15.72
C LEU A 192 -3.54 8.74 17.10
N SER A 193 -4.55 8.92 17.95
CA SER A 193 -4.59 8.33 19.29
C SER A 193 -4.75 6.80 19.27
N ARG A 194 -5.23 6.20 18.18
CA ARG A 194 -5.45 4.76 18.03
C ARG A 194 -4.43 4.05 17.17
N VAL A 195 -3.49 4.75 16.51
CA VAL A 195 -2.41 4.11 15.74
C VAL A 195 -1.77 3.02 16.58
N ARG A 196 -1.68 1.79 16.05
CA ARG A 196 -1.29 0.61 16.84
C ARG A 196 0.18 0.57 17.15
N ARG A 197 1.01 0.54 16.11
CA ARG A 197 2.47 0.39 16.23
C ARG A 197 3.27 1.15 15.18
N ALA A 198 2.61 1.63 14.15
CA ALA A 198 3.29 2.32 13.06
C ALA A 198 3.99 3.58 13.56
N HIS A 199 5.19 3.83 13.08
CA HIS A 199 5.80 5.15 13.18
C HIS A 199 5.03 6.12 12.32
N VAL A 200 4.85 7.37 12.76
CA VAL A 200 4.01 8.35 12.06
C VAL A 200 4.81 9.59 11.68
N MET A 201 4.87 9.91 10.40
CA MET A 201 5.40 11.17 9.89
C MET A 201 4.28 12.00 9.31
N LEU A 202 4.11 13.22 9.81
CA LEU A 202 3.07 14.16 9.39
C LEU A 202 3.70 15.41 8.79
N PHE A 203 3.10 15.89 7.70
CA PHE A 203 3.42 17.17 7.10
C PHE A 203 2.16 18.04 7.01
N TYR A 204 2.23 19.22 7.59
CA TYR A 204 1.25 20.29 7.44
C TYR A 204 1.92 21.46 6.72
N PHE A 205 1.21 22.09 5.80
CA PHE A 205 1.79 23.13 4.95
C PHE A 205 1.16 24.49 5.17
N HIS A 206 1.97 25.54 5.07
CA HIS A 206 1.49 26.90 5.13
C HIS A 206 0.53 27.20 3.96
N GLY A 207 -0.57 27.89 4.22
CA GLY A 207 -1.56 28.22 3.20
C GLY A 207 -2.30 27.02 2.60
N ASP A 208 -2.36 25.91 3.35
CA ASP A 208 -3.24 24.81 3.01
C ASP A 208 -4.69 25.20 3.35
N GLU A 209 -5.55 25.22 2.33
CA GLU A 209 -6.96 25.61 2.47
C GLU A 209 -7.77 24.64 3.35
N PHE A 210 -7.30 23.42 3.55
CA PHE A 210 -7.90 22.43 4.46
C PHE A 210 -7.31 22.47 5.87
N ASP A 211 -6.26 23.26 6.09
CA ASP A 211 -5.59 23.41 7.38
C ASP A 211 -5.13 24.85 7.64
N PRO A 212 -5.95 25.66 8.31
CA PRO A 212 -5.56 27.02 8.67
C PRO A 212 -4.46 27.10 9.73
N GLY A 213 -3.95 25.96 10.22
CA GLY A 213 -2.90 25.85 11.24
C GLY A 213 -3.39 25.26 12.56
N GLY A 214 -2.43 24.95 13.42
CA GLY A 214 -2.67 24.41 14.76
C GLY A 214 -2.80 22.89 14.85
N ARG A 215 -3.00 22.18 13.76
CA ARG A 215 -3.07 20.70 13.79
C ARG A 215 -1.74 20.04 14.11
N GLY A 216 -0.63 20.66 13.74
CA GLY A 216 0.70 20.10 13.98
C GLY A 216 1.04 19.98 15.47
N GLU A 217 0.76 21.02 16.27
CA GLU A 217 0.99 21.01 17.72
C GLU A 217 0.16 19.91 18.39
N ARG A 218 -1.14 19.88 18.13
CA ARG A 218 -2.02 18.86 18.72
C ARG A 218 -1.66 17.44 18.30
N SER A 219 -1.23 17.26 17.06
CA SER A 219 -0.76 15.96 16.58
C SER A 219 0.51 15.48 17.31
N ARG A 220 1.45 16.40 17.59
CA ARG A 220 2.65 16.11 18.39
C ARG A 220 2.29 15.60 19.77
N ASP A 221 1.40 16.31 20.48
CA ASP A 221 0.97 15.94 21.82
C ASP A 221 0.39 14.52 21.85
N ILE A 222 -0.55 14.25 20.94
CA ILE A 222 -1.19 12.94 20.85
C ILE A 222 -0.18 11.82 20.56
N LEU A 223 0.73 12.04 19.61
CA LEU A 223 1.72 11.02 19.24
C LEU A 223 2.77 10.81 20.34
N ALA A 224 3.14 11.87 21.07
CA ALA A 224 4.01 11.77 22.24
C ALA A 224 3.40 10.88 23.32
N ASP A 225 2.13 11.06 23.63
CA ASP A 225 1.41 10.24 24.61
C ASP A 225 1.34 8.76 24.20
N ARG A 226 1.42 8.45 22.88
CA ARG A 226 1.39 7.09 22.36
C ARG A 226 2.71 6.33 22.48
N HIS A 227 3.80 7.00 22.83
CA HIS A 227 5.14 6.42 22.89
C HIS A 227 5.57 5.72 21.57
N LEU A 228 5.06 6.19 20.44
CA LEU A 228 5.45 5.74 19.09
C LEU A 228 6.53 6.66 18.53
N GLY A 229 7.35 6.16 17.61
CA GLY A 229 8.23 7.03 16.84
C GLY A 229 7.40 7.98 15.96
N TYR A 230 7.65 9.29 16.01
CA TYR A 230 6.96 10.23 15.17
C TYR A 230 7.84 11.38 14.71
N VAL A 231 7.44 11.99 13.59
CA VAL A 231 7.95 13.27 13.09
C VAL A 231 6.76 14.12 12.67
N VAL A 232 6.72 15.38 13.10
CA VAL A 232 5.72 16.35 12.64
C VAL A 232 6.44 17.56 12.07
N ILE A 233 6.34 17.74 10.75
CA ILE A 233 6.81 18.92 10.04
C ILE A 233 5.61 19.86 9.89
N ASP A 234 5.65 20.95 10.60
CA ASP A 234 4.54 21.88 10.71
C ASP A 234 4.88 23.20 10.05
N GLN A 235 4.19 23.52 8.96
CA GLN A 235 4.26 24.77 8.20
C GLN A 235 5.69 25.20 7.81
N PRO A 236 6.47 24.35 7.12
CA PRO A 236 7.81 24.71 6.71
C PRO A 236 7.79 25.90 5.73
N ARG A 237 8.62 26.92 5.98
CA ARG A 237 8.60 28.21 5.26
C ARG A 237 8.70 28.11 3.74
N GLN A 238 9.37 27.09 3.22
CA GLN A 238 9.66 26.95 1.78
C GLN A 238 8.54 26.21 1.01
N LEU A 239 7.56 25.66 1.72
CA LEU A 239 6.53 24.83 1.14
C LEU A 239 5.16 25.36 1.57
N ALA A 240 4.36 25.67 0.59
CA ALA A 240 3.02 26.21 0.80
C ALA A 240 1.99 25.47 -0.04
N THR A 241 0.74 25.55 0.34
CA THR A 241 -0.45 24.96 -0.26
C THR A 241 -0.63 23.46 0.01
N HIS A 242 -1.83 22.99 -0.20
CA HIS A 242 -2.24 21.59 -0.05
C HIS A 242 -1.41 20.60 -0.86
N TRP A 243 -0.84 21.04 -1.99
CA TRP A 243 -0.11 20.23 -2.96
C TRP A 243 1.41 20.23 -2.80
N ALA A 244 1.92 20.86 -1.76
CA ALA A 244 3.36 21.07 -1.57
C ALA A 244 4.18 19.76 -1.62
N ALA A 245 3.63 18.63 -1.12
CA ALA A 245 4.31 17.33 -1.14
C ALA A 245 4.49 16.74 -2.56
N SER A 246 3.74 17.23 -3.55
CA SER A 246 3.85 16.78 -4.94
C SER A 246 4.95 17.49 -5.73
N THR A 247 5.70 18.40 -5.08
CA THR A 247 6.71 19.22 -5.75
C THR A 247 8.13 18.61 -5.71
N PRO A 248 8.98 18.89 -6.71
CA PRO A 248 10.39 18.52 -6.63
C PRO A 248 11.12 19.18 -5.45
N LEU A 249 10.67 20.35 -5.01
CA LEU A 249 11.24 21.04 -3.85
C LEU A 249 11.03 20.22 -2.58
N PHE A 250 9.84 19.67 -2.35
CA PHE A 250 9.56 18.80 -1.23
C PHE A 250 10.49 17.56 -1.23
N ALA A 251 10.64 16.92 -2.39
CA ALA A 251 11.54 15.76 -2.52
C ALA A 251 13.01 16.11 -2.20
N ARG A 252 13.49 17.30 -2.58
CA ARG A 252 14.84 17.76 -2.23
C ARG A 252 15.01 18.07 -0.75
N LEU A 253 14.00 18.65 -0.12
CA LEU A 253 14.08 19.05 1.28
C LEU A 253 13.88 17.89 2.25
N TYR A 254 12.98 16.96 1.92
CA TYR A 254 12.53 15.93 2.85
C TYR A 254 12.70 14.49 2.36
N GLY A 255 13.12 14.27 1.12
CA GLY A 255 13.26 12.90 0.61
C GLY A 255 14.23 12.05 1.40
N ASP A 256 15.38 12.59 1.78
CA ASP A 256 16.37 11.88 2.60
C ASP A 256 15.91 11.72 4.05
N CYS A 257 15.17 12.70 4.59
CA CYS A 257 14.52 12.60 5.90
C CYS A 257 13.46 11.49 5.91
N ILE A 258 12.60 11.40 4.89
CA ILE A 258 11.59 10.35 4.79
C ILE A 258 12.26 8.98 4.65
N LEU A 259 13.30 8.88 3.83
CA LEU A 259 14.05 7.63 3.67
C LEU A 259 14.65 7.15 4.99
N ALA A 260 15.28 8.05 5.74
CA ALA A 260 15.85 7.74 7.05
C ALA A 260 14.78 7.38 8.10
N PHE A 261 13.62 8.03 8.05
CA PHE A 261 12.49 7.71 8.92
C PHE A 261 11.95 6.28 8.71
N LEU A 262 12.01 5.77 7.52
CA LEU A 262 11.61 4.40 7.19
C LEU A 262 12.63 3.35 7.66
N GLU A 263 13.84 3.76 8.04
CA GLU A 263 14.87 2.84 8.51
C GLU A 263 14.79 2.67 10.04
N PRO A 264 14.55 1.46 10.55
CA PRO A 264 14.31 1.26 11.98
C PRO A 264 15.55 1.45 12.86
N LYS A 265 16.75 1.52 12.25
CA LYS A 265 18.01 1.65 12.98
C LYS A 265 18.75 2.91 12.54
N GLY A 266 19.07 3.78 13.51
CA GLY A 266 19.92 4.94 13.28
C GLY A 266 19.22 6.20 12.82
N PHE A 267 17.89 6.26 12.91
CA PHE A 267 17.17 7.50 12.62
C PHE A 267 17.55 8.58 13.64
N ALA A 268 18.24 9.60 13.16
CA ALA A 268 18.62 10.79 13.91
C ALA A 268 17.88 12.01 13.33
N PRO A 269 16.68 12.29 13.83
CA PRO A 269 15.80 13.29 13.24
C PRO A 269 16.45 14.68 13.11
N ASP A 270 17.18 15.14 14.12
CA ASP A 270 17.81 16.46 14.17
C ASP A 270 18.77 16.72 13.01
N ALA A 271 19.47 15.69 12.56
CA ALA A 271 20.43 15.80 11.47
C ALA A 271 19.76 15.74 10.09
N GLN A 272 18.63 15.04 9.98
CA GLN A 272 18.04 14.65 8.71
C GLN A 272 16.72 15.34 8.37
N CYS A 273 15.95 15.78 9.38
CA CYS A 273 14.64 16.39 9.22
C CYS A 273 14.61 17.83 9.72
N LYS A 274 15.11 18.76 8.92
CA LYS A 274 15.15 20.19 9.29
C LYS A 274 13.73 20.76 9.48
N GLY A 275 13.50 21.39 10.62
CA GLY A 275 12.23 22.08 10.95
C GLY A 275 11.13 21.17 11.49
N GLY A 276 11.43 19.90 11.80
CA GLY A 276 10.50 18.98 12.47
C GLY A 276 10.71 18.95 13.98
N THR A 277 9.62 18.68 14.70
CA THR A 277 9.67 18.26 16.09
C THR A 277 9.44 16.75 16.13
N TYR A 278 10.28 16.02 16.84
CA TYR A 278 10.26 14.57 16.82
C TYR A 278 10.55 13.99 18.20
N TRP A 279 10.03 12.84 18.42
CA TRP A 279 10.37 11.98 19.53
C TRP A 279 10.68 10.57 18.98
N ALA A 280 11.85 10.05 19.28
CA ALA A 280 12.17 8.66 19.04
C ALA A 280 11.77 7.88 20.28
N ALA A 281 10.88 6.89 20.17
CA ALA A 281 10.66 5.95 21.24
C ALA A 281 12.01 5.39 21.67
N ALA A 282 12.39 5.57 22.93
CA ALA A 282 13.56 4.89 23.49
C ALA A 282 13.40 3.40 23.13
N ALA A 283 14.42 2.83 22.48
CA ALA A 283 14.45 1.39 22.27
C ALA A 283 14.10 0.73 23.60
N PRO A 284 13.20 -0.27 23.64
CA PRO A 284 12.87 -0.93 24.89
C PRO A 284 14.21 -1.36 25.50
N SER A 285 14.55 -0.78 26.63
CA SER A 285 15.72 -1.18 27.41
C SER A 285 15.54 -2.67 27.61
N ARG A 286 16.42 -3.48 27.05
CA ARG A 286 16.57 -4.87 27.47
C ARG A 286 16.97 -4.79 28.94
N LEU A 287 15.99 -4.69 29.81
CA LEU A 287 16.19 -5.09 31.19
C LEU A 287 16.47 -6.59 31.11
N ALA A 288 17.76 -6.86 31.05
CA ALA A 288 18.30 -8.17 31.30
C ALA A 288 17.61 -8.71 32.55
N GLY A 289 16.97 -9.84 32.43
CA GLY A 289 16.64 -10.66 33.54
C GLY A 289 17.93 -11.03 34.27
N LEU A 290 18.12 -10.43 35.40
CA LEU A 290 18.97 -10.92 36.51
C LEU A 290 17.99 -11.07 37.68
N HIS A 291 17.48 -12.26 37.80
CA HIS A 291 17.25 -12.94 39.09
C HIS A 291 16.90 -14.40 38.82
#